data_32d251e067c7d81d2e78804533409767
#
_entry.id   32d251e067c7d81d2e78804533409767
#
_cell.length_a   1.000
_cell.length_b   1.000
_cell.length_c   1.000
_cell.angle_alpha   90.00
_cell.angle_beta   90.00
_cell.angle_gamma   90.00
#
_symmetry.space_group_name_H-M   'P 1'
#
loop_
_entity.id
_entity.type
_entity.pdbx_description
1 polymer ?
#
loop_
_entity_poly.entity_id
_entity_poly.type
_entity_poly.pdbx_seq_one_letter_code
_entity_poly.pdbx_strand_id
1 'polypeptide(L)'
;MIILPAIDIKDGNCVRLFKGDYATVQKVAESPYIAAQGFADAGAEWMHMVDLDGAKDATLANADLIIDVAKQSGLKVEVGGGIRDMAAIERYLNNGIDKVILGSAAVKNPDFVIEAVKAFGDKIVVGIDAKNGMVCAEGWIDESEINYIELAKRMEDIGVGQIAVSYTHLTLPTTSR
;
A
#
# COMPACT_ATOMS: atom_id res chain seq x y z
N MET A 1 1.40 6.23 18.77
CA MET A 1 1.06 5.24 17.70
C MET A 1 -0.02 5.89 16.85
N ILE A 2 0.18 5.92 15.54
CA ILE A 2 -0.83 6.40 14.57
C ILE A 2 -1.51 5.16 13.99
N ILE A 3 -2.85 5.17 13.92
CA ILE A 3 -3.63 4.09 13.32
C ILE A 3 -4.04 4.55 11.92
N LEU A 4 -3.74 3.73 10.91
CA LEU A 4 -4.19 3.93 9.54
C LEU A 4 -5.22 2.84 9.23
N PRO A 5 -6.52 3.12 9.33
CA PRO A 5 -7.53 2.18 8.85
C PRO A 5 -7.37 1.98 7.34
N ALA A 6 -7.66 0.77 6.85
CA ALA A 6 -7.35 0.38 5.49
C ALA A 6 -8.60 0.11 4.66
N ILE A 7 -8.54 0.47 3.38
CA ILE A 7 -9.53 0.16 2.35
C ILE A 7 -8.83 -0.50 1.16
N ASP A 8 -9.16 -1.75 0.90
CA ASP A 8 -8.78 -2.44 -0.33
C ASP A 8 -9.85 -2.19 -1.40
N ILE A 9 -9.43 -1.74 -2.57
CA ILE A 9 -10.31 -1.45 -3.70
C ILE A 9 -10.14 -2.50 -4.80
N LYS A 10 -11.25 -3.11 -5.21
CA LYS A 10 -11.30 -4.00 -6.37
C LYS A 10 -12.60 -3.74 -7.15
N ASP A 11 -12.48 -3.58 -8.48
CA ASP A 11 -13.61 -3.27 -9.36
C ASP A 11 -14.47 -2.10 -8.81
N GLY A 12 -13.82 -1.07 -8.23
CA GLY A 12 -14.47 0.09 -7.63
C GLY A 12 -15.16 -0.15 -6.28
N ASN A 13 -15.03 -1.32 -5.68
CA ASN A 13 -15.68 -1.69 -4.42
C ASN A 13 -14.68 -1.83 -3.27
N CYS A 14 -15.16 -1.56 -2.04
CA CYS A 14 -14.45 -1.93 -0.82
C CYS A 14 -14.51 -3.44 -0.62
N VAL A 15 -13.37 -4.08 -0.61
CA VAL A 15 -13.30 -5.53 -0.49
C VAL A 15 -12.30 -5.98 0.57
N ARG A 16 -12.34 -7.25 0.88
CA ARG A 16 -11.32 -7.95 1.64
C ARG A 16 -10.98 -9.26 0.97
N LEU A 17 -9.71 -9.59 0.91
CA LEU A 17 -9.21 -10.88 0.47
C LEU A 17 -8.83 -11.73 1.69
N PHE A 18 -9.12 -13.01 1.65
CA PHE A 18 -8.57 -13.93 2.64
C PHE A 18 -7.16 -14.36 2.22
N LYS A 19 -6.16 -13.99 3.01
CA LYS A 19 -4.74 -14.30 2.74
C LYS A 19 -4.24 -13.86 1.34
N GLY A 20 -4.78 -12.77 0.80
CA GLY A 20 -4.39 -12.27 -0.52
C GLY A 20 -5.00 -13.04 -1.71
N ASP A 21 -5.85 -14.04 -1.48
CA ASP A 21 -6.43 -14.83 -2.56
C ASP A 21 -7.60 -14.09 -3.23
N TYR A 22 -7.41 -13.71 -4.49
CA TYR A 22 -8.40 -13.01 -5.31
C TYR A 22 -9.69 -13.81 -5.57
N ALA A 23 -9.67 -15.13 -5.39
CA ALA A 23 -10.88 -15.95 -5.46
C ALA A 23 -11.80 -15.79 -4.24
N THR A 24 -11.30 -15.20 -3.16
CA THR A 24 -12.01 -15.04 -1.89
C THR A 24 -12.56 -13.63 -1.65
N VAL A 25 -12.72 -12.84 -2.70
CA VAL A 25 -13.20 -11.45 -2.64
C VAL A 25 -14.52 -11.37 -1.89
N GLN A 26 -14.54 -10.54 -0.83
CA GLN A 26 -15.74 -10.22 -0.08
C GLN A 26 -15.93 -8.71 -0.05
N LYS A 27 -17.11 -8.21 -0.40
CA LYS A 27 -17.48 -6.81 -0.22
C LYS A 27 -17.69 -6.55 1.28
N VAL A 28 -16.98 -5.54 1.84
CA VAL A 28 -16.98 -5.27 3.29
C VAL A 28 -17.61 -3.93 3.65
N ALA A 29 -17.86 -3.06 2.68
CA ALA A 29 -18.57 -1.80 2.89
C ALA A 29 -19.45 -1.48 1.67
N GLU A 30 -20.45 -0.62 1.86
CA GLU A 30 -21.37 -0.22 0.80
C GLU A 30 -20.63 0.55 -0.30
N SER A 31 -19.78 1.49 0.09
CA SER A 31 -18.90 2.22 -0.83
C SER A 31 -17.60 2.67 -0.15
N PRO A 32 -16.53 2.96 -0.92
CA PRO A 32 -15.29 3.53 -0.39
C PRO A 32 -15.50 4.86 0.31
N TYR A 33 -16.42 5.68 -0.17
CA TYR A 33 -16.74 6.99 0.41
C TYR A 33 -17.32 6.86 1.81
N ILE A 34 -18.30 5.95 1.98
CA ILE A 34 -18.93 5.70 3.29
C ILE A 34 -17.91 5.14 4.29
N ALA A 35 -17.04 4.23 3.83
CA ALA A 35 -16.00 3.67 4.68
C ALA A 35 -15.00 4.76 5.13
N ALA A 36 -14.51 5.57 4.20
CA ALA A 36 -13.56 6.65 4.49
C ALA A 36 -14.18 7.71 5.41
N GLN A 37 -15.44 8.10 5.18
CA GLN A 37 -16.16 9.02 6.06
C GLN A 37 -16.30 8.45 7.48
N GLY A 38 -16.64 7.17 7.60
CA GLY A 38 -16.72 6.51 8.89
C GLY A 38 -15.40 6.50 9.65
N PHE A 39 -14.26 6.41 8.95
CA PHE A 39 -12.94 6.54 9.57
C PHE A 39 -12.66 7.97 10.03
N ALA A 40 -13.01 8.96 9.21
CA ALA A 40 -12.87 10.37 9.58
C ALA A 40 -13.75 10.72 10.81
N ASP A 41 -14.99 10.26 10.84
CA ASP A 41 -15.93 10.46 11.95
C ASP A 41 -15.44 9.77 13.25
N ALA A 42 -14.71 8.66 13.12
CA ALA A 42 -14.06 7.99 14.23
C ALA A 42 -12.76 8.65 14.71
N GLY A 43 -12.34 9.76 14.07
CA GLY A 43 -11.16 10.53 14.45
C GLY A 43 -9.85 10.03 13.85
N ALA A 44 -9.88 9.25 12.79
CA ALA A 44 -8.66 8.91 12.04
C ALA A 44 -8.10 10.19 11.39
N GLU A 45 -6.76 10.29 11.32
CA GLU A 45 -6.08 11.36 10.60
C GLU A 45 -5.53 10.85 9.25
N TRP A 46 -5.26 9.58 9.17
CA TRP A 46 -4.69 8.88 8.04
C TRP A 46 -5.55 7.70 7.60
N MET A 47 -5.41 7.32 6.35
CA MET A 47 -6.01 6.13 5.77
C MET A 47 -5.02 5.44 4.83
N HIS A 48 -5.00 4.12 4.84
CA HIS A 48 -4.26 3.30 3.91
C HIS A 48 -5.20 2.78 2.82
N MET A 49 -4.83 2.94 1.55
CA MET A 49 -5.63 2.43 0.43
C MET A 49 -4.81 1.55 -0.50
N VAL A 50 -5.42 0.47 -0.98
CA VAL A 50 -4.78 -0.44 -1.93
C VAL A 50 -5.64 -0.60 -3.18
N ASP A 51 -5.06 -0.31 -4.35
CA ASP A 51 -5.64 -0.66 -5.66
C ASP A 51 -5.27 -2.11 -5.99
N LEU A 52 -6.17 -3.05 -5.70
CA LEU A 52 -5.95 -4.47 -5.96
C LEU A 52 -5.94 -4.81 -7.45
N ASP A 53 -6.69 -4.08 -8.27
CA ASP A 53 -6.67 -4.25 -9.73
C ASP A 53 -5.34 -3.76 -10.28
N GLY A 54 -4.90 -2.57 -9.84
CA GLY A 54 -3.59 -2.03 -10.18
C GLY A 54 -2.44 -2.95 -9.75
N ALA A 55 -2.54 -3.54 -8.56
CA ALA A 55 -1.52 -4.49 -8.08
C ALA A 55 -1.37 -5.70 -9.01
N LYS A 56 -2.50 -6.22 -9.54
CA LYS A 56 -2.54 -7.36 -10.43
C LYS A 56 -2.10 -7.01 -11.86
N ASP A 57 -2.69 -5.96 -12.45
CA ASP A 57 -2.61 -5.72 -13.89
C ASP A 57 -1.67 -4.55 -14.26
N ALA A 58 -1.01 -3.92 -13.28
CA ALA A 58 -0.19 -2.71 -13.45
C ALA A 58 -0.94 -1.52 -14.07
N THR A 59 -2.25 -1.54 -13.98
CA THR A 59 -3.10 -0.43 -14.40
C THR A 59 -3.44 0.41 -13.18
N LEU A 60 -3.66 1.70 -13.34
CA LEU A 60 -4.18 2.55 -12.28
C LEU A 60 -5.70 2.61 -12.37
N ALA A 61 -6.36 1.43 -12.39
CA ALA A 61 -7.78 1.30 -12.69
C ALA A 61 -8.68 2.06 -11.73
N ASN A 62 -8.32 2.10 -10.45
CA ASN A 62 -9.10 2.78 -9.41
C ASN A 62 -8.51 4.13 -8.99
N ALA A 63 -7.50 4.67 -9.68
CA ALA A 63 -6.79 5.87 -9.22
C ALA A 63 -7.73 7.08 -9.07
N ASP A 64 -8.63 7.32 -10.01
CA ASP A 64 -9.55 8.46 -9.93
C ASP A 64 -10.52 8.31 -8.75
N LEU A 65 -11.03 7.11 -8.51
CA LEU A 65 -11.85 6.81 -7.34
C LEU A 65 -11.08 7.05 -6.02
N ILE A 66 -9.85 6.55 -5.92
CA ILE A 66 -9.01 6.70 -4.73
C ILE A 66 -8.72 8.18 -4.44
N ILE A 67 -8.37 8.94 -5.48
CA ILE A 67 -8.12 10.37 -5.39
C ILE A 67 -9.38 11.13 -4.93
N ASP A 68 -10.54 10.75 -5.47
CA ASP A 68 -11.80 11.39 -5.12
C ASP A 68 -12.22 11.06 -3.68
N VAL A 69 -12.09 9.81 -3.24
CA VAL A 69 -12.32 9.38 -1.85
C VAL A 69 -11.40 10.14 -0.87
N ALA A 70 -10.12 10.28 -1.21
CA ALA A 70 -9.17 11.04 -0.40
C ALA A 70 -9.61 12.51 -0.23
N LYS A 71 -9.98 13.17 -1.33
CA LYS A 71 -10.46 14.56 -1.32
C LYS A 71 -11.75 14.75 -0.51
N GLN A 72 -12.69 13.81 -0.62
CA GLN A 72 -13.98 13.94 0.07
C GLN A 72 -13.88 13.63 1.57
N SER A 73 -13.07 12.67 1.97
CA SER A 73 -12.89 12.33 3.38
C SER A 73 -12.06 13.34 4.15
N GLY A 74 -11.17 14.08 3.47
CA GLY A 74 -10.21 14.99 4.10
C GLY A 74 -9.11 14.30 4.90
N LEU A 75 -9.03 12.95 4.85
CA LEU A 75 -7.98 12.18 5.46
C LEU A 75 -6.68 12.27 4.66
N LYS A 76 -5.56 12.23 5.34
CA LYS A 76 -4.27 11.96 4.70
C LYS A 76 -4.24 10.52 4.21
N VAL A 77 -3.73 10.30 3.00
CA VAL A 77 -3.77 8.98 2.36
C VAL A 77 -2.38 8.52 1.95
N GLU A 78 -2.06 7.29 2.31
CA GLU A 78 -1.03 6.52 1.63
C GLU A 78 -1.69 5.47 0.73
N VAL A 79 -1.21 5.33 -0.50
CA VAL A 79 -1.78 4.41 -1.49
C VAL A 79 -0.74 3.48 -2.07
N GLY A 80 -1.11 2.21 -2.21
CA GLY A 80 -0.34 1.18 -2.92
C GLY A 80 -1.17 0.48 -3.99
N GLY A 81 -0.50 -0.33 -4.79
CA GLY A 81 -1.12 -1.13 -5.86
C GLY A 81 -0.81 -0.61 -7.27
N GLY A 82 0.06 -1.31 -7.99
CA GLY A 82 0.33 -1.06 -9.41
C GLY A 82 1.23 0.12 -9.75
N ILE A 83 1.84 0.79 -8.78
CA ILE A 83 2.73 1.93 -9.00
C ILE A 83 4.09 1.43 -9.48
N ARG A 84 4.40 1.61 -10.76
CA ARG A 84 5.60 1.03 -11.42
C ARG A 84 6.42 2.03 -12.23
N ASP A 85 6.00 3.29 -12.31
CA ASP A 85 6.71 4.36 -13.01
C ASP A 85 6.50 5.73 -12.34
N MET A 86 7.29 6.72 -12.75
CA MET A 86 7.25 8.07 -12.21
C MET A 86 5.93 8.78 -12.48
N ALA A 87 5.30 8.53 -13.64
CA ALA A 87 4.03 9.14 -14.02
C ALA A 87 2.89 8.69 -13.08
N ALA A 88 2.91 7.41 -12.65
CA ALA A 88 1.97 6.89 -11.66
C ALA A 88 2.14 7.57 -10.29
N ILE A 89 3.39 7.77 -9.84
CA ILE A 89 3.68 8.51 -8.61
C ILE A 89 3.17 9.95 -8.72
N GLU A 90 3.51 10.64 -9.79
CA GLU A 90 3.09 12.02 -10.03
C GLU A 90 1.57 12.15 -10.08
N ARG A 91 0.88 11.20 -10.72
CA ARG A 91 -0.58 11.20 -10.78
C ARG A 91 -1.22 11.22 -9.40
N TYR A 92 -0.75 10.40 -8.48
CA TYR A 92 -1.27 10.37 -7.12
C TYR A 92 -0.87 11.63 -6.33
N LEU A 93 0.43 11.93 -6.26
CA LEU A 93 0.93 13.02 -5.43
C LEU A 93 0.43 14.41 -5.87
N ASN A 94 0.32 14.66 -7.19
CA ASN A 94 -0.20 15.93 -7.73
C ASN A 94 -1.72 16.08 -7.55
N ASN A 95 -2.42 15.01 -7.22
CA ASN A 95 -3.86 15.03 -6.98
C ASN A 95 -4.26 14.93 -5.51
N GLY A 96 -3.31 15.10 -4.59
CA GLY A 96 -3.59 15.25 -3.16
C GLY A 96 -3.44 13.98 -2.33
N ILE A 97 -2.85 12.92 -2.89
CA ILE A 97 -2.39 11.77 -2.10
C ILE A 97 -1.09 12.15 -1.39
N ASP A 98 -0.96 11.83 -0.12
CA ASP A 98 0.19 12.24 0.70
C ASP A 98 1.41 11.35 0.49
N LYS A 99 1.19 10.04 0.34
CA LYS A 99 2.27 9.05 0.16
C LYS A 99 1.89 7.96 -0.83
N VAL A 100 2.89 7.44 -1.53
CA VAL A 100 2.74 6.29 -2.42
C VAL A 100 3.63 5.13 -1.95
N ILE A 101 3.11 3.91 -2.07
CA ILE A 101 3.77 2.70 -1.61
C ILE A 101 4.25 1.92 -2.82
N LEU A 102 5.56 1.71 -2.89
CA LEU A 102 6.22 0.91 -3.92
C LEU A 102 6.48 -0.49 -3.34
N GLY A 103 5.75 -1.50 -3.80
CA GLY A 103 5.89 -2.89 -3.35
C GLY A 103 6.88 -3.66 -4.23
N SER A 104 6.40 -4.36 -5.26
CA SER A 104 7.20 -5.21 -6.15
C SER A 104 8.36 -4.48 -6.84
N ALA A 105 8.27 -3.18 -7.02
CA ALA A 105 9.33 -2.35 -7.58
C ALA A 105 10.62 -2.38 -6.74
N ALA A 106 10.51 -2.48 -5.41
CA ALA A 106 11.67 -2.53 -4.52
C ALA A 106 12.55 -3.78 -4.76
N VAL A 107 11.94 -4.86 -5.23
CA VAL A 107 12.66 -6.11 -5.58
C VAL A 107 13.09 -6.11 -7.05
N LYS A 108 12.18 -5.71 -7.96
CA LYS A 108 12.36 -5.89 -9.40
C LYS A 108 13.11 -4.75 -10.07
N ASN A 109 13.01 -3.53 -9.53
CA ASN A 109 13.60 -2.32 -10.12
C ASN A 109 14.04 -1.33 -9.02
N PRO A 110 15.11 -1.64 -8.27
CA PRO A 110 15.59 -0.77 -7.20
C PRO A 110 16.06 0.61 -7.71
N ASP A 111 16.52 0.71 -8.95
CA ASP A 111 16.91 1.99 -9.55
C ASP A 111 15.72 2.95 -9.66
N PHE A 112 14.54 2.44 -9.98
CA PHE A 112 13.31 3.23 -9.96
C PHE A 112 12.99 3.75 -8.56
N VAL A 113 13.21 2.94 -7.51
CA VAL A 113 13.00 3.38 -6.11
C VAL A 113 13.98 4.51 -5.75
N ILE A 114 15.26 4.39 -6.17
CA ILE A 114 16.25 5.45 -5.98
C ILE A 114 15.81 6.76 -6.65
N GLU A 115 15.33 6.67 -7.88
CA GLU A 115 14.84 7.83 -8.63
C GLU A 115 13.63 8.46 -7.93
N ALA A 116 12.66 7.65 -7.52
CA ALA A 116 11.46 8.10 -6.81
C ALA A 116 11.78 8.78 -5.48
N VAL A 117 12.69 8.19 -4.68
CA VAL A 117 13.12 8.79 -3.40
C VAL A 117 13.85 10.11 -3.62
N LYS A 118 14.73 10.20 -4.63
CA LYS A 118 15.40 11.46 -4.98
C LYS A 118 14.42 12.56 -5.38
N ALA A 119 13.36 12.22 -6.10
CA ALA A 119 12.38 13.18 -6.58
C ALA A 119 11.35 13.58 -5.52
N PHE A 120 10.90 12.66 -4.68
CA PHE A 120 9.73 12.85 -3.81
C PHE A 120 10.01 12.66 -2.31
N GLY A 121 11.20 12.19 -1.93
CA GLY A 121 11.64 12.08 -0.53
C GLY A 121 10.67 11.25 0.33
N ASP A 122 10.24 11.84 1.45
CA ASP A 122 9.39 11.19 2.46
C ASP A 122 7.98 10.81 1.99
N LYS A 123 7.61 11.19 0.75
CA LYS A 123 6.36 10.76 0.15
C LYS A 123 6.42 9.35 -0.42
N ILE A 124 7.63 8.77 -0.51
CA ILE A 124 7.83 7.39 -0.96
C ILE A 124 7.90 6.46 0.25
N VAL A 125 7.05 5.45 0.24
CA VAL A 125 7.04 4.33 1.19
C VAL A 125 7.39 3.06 0.42
N VAL A 126 8.15 2.15 1.01
CA VAL A 126 8.38 0.84 0.41
C VAL A 126 7.56 -0.22 1.14
N GLY A 127 6.75 -0.96 0.36
CA GLY A 127 5.99 -2.11 0.85
C GLY A 127 6.87 -3.36 0.86
N ILE A 128 6.91 -4.05 1.99
CA ILE A 128 7.61 -5.33 2.16
C ILE A 128 6.63 -6.37 2.66
N ASP A 129 6.15 -7.20 1.75
CA ASP A 129 5.35 -8.36 2.10
C ASP A 129 6.28 -9.55 2.32
N ALA A 130 6.17 -10.21 3.48
CA ALA A 130 7.07 -11.29 3.82
C ALA A 130 6.34 -12.57 4.24
N LYS A 131 6.95 -13.71 3.89
CA LYS A 131 6.49 -15.05 4.29
C LYS A 131 7.70 -15.91 4.58
N ASN A 132 7.72 -16.60 5.72
CA ASN A 132 8.83 -17.44 6.14
C ASN A 132 10.21 -16.75 6.14
N GLY A 133 10.25 -15.43 6.39
CA GLY A 133 11.49 -14.65 6.38
C GLY A 133 11.93 -14.15 5.00
N MET A 134 11.23 -14.51 3.93
CA MET A 134 11.52 -14.08 2.57
C MET A 134 10.50 -13.09 2.06
N VAL A 135 10.92 -12.20 1.16
CA VAL A 135 10.04 -11.20 0.53
C VAL A 135 9.17 -11.87 -0.51
N CYS A 136 7.87 -11.55 -0.48
CA CYS A 136 6.92 -11.92 -1.52
C CYS A 136 6.76 -10.74 -2.48
N ALA A 137 6.79 -11.01 -3.78
CA ALA A 137 6.47 -10.05 -4.83
C ALA A 137 5.09 -10.36 -5.42
N GLU A 138 4.54 -9.40 -6.21
CA GLU A 138 3.29 -9.56 -6.96
C GLU A 138 2.08 -10.03 -6.12
N GLY A 139 1.84 -9.35 -5.01
CA GLY A 139 0.65 -9.66 -4.20
C GLY A 139 0.68 -11.07 -3.61
N TRP A 140 1.82 -11.51 -3.07
CA TRP A 140 2.03 -12.81 -2.41
C TRP A 140 2.20 -14.02 -3.34
N ILE A 141 2.29 -13.82 -4.67
CA ILE A 141 2.34 -14.91 -5.64
C ILE A 141 3.76 -15.44 -5.81
N ASP A 142 4.76 -14.56 -5.88
CA ASP A 142 6.16 -14.92 -6.09
C ASP A 142 6.96 -14.79 -4.80
N GLU A 143 7.52 -15.90 -4.31
CA GLU A 143 8.50 -15.87 -3.22
C GLU A 143 9.88 -15.52 -3.80
N SER A 144 10.49 -14.44 -3.33
CA SER A 144 11.86 -14.09 -3.69
C SER A 144 12.85 -14.80 -2.78
N GLU A 145 14.11 -14.92 -3.22
CA GLU A 145 15.20 -15.43 -2.36
C GLU A 145 15.77 -14.33 -1.43
N ILE A 146 15.16 -13.15 -1.38
CA ILE A 146 15.63 -12.01 -0.61
C ILE A 146 15.02 -12.06 0.78
N ASN A 147 15.87 -12.02 1.81
CA ASN A 147 15.43 -11.86 3.20
C ASN A 147 14.82 -10.47 3.41
N TYR A 148 13.67 -10.39 4.08
CA TYR A 148 12.93 -9.12 4.25
C TYR A 148 13.72 -8.07 5.05
N ILE A 149 14.56 -8.49 6.03
CA ILE A 149 15.43 -7.56 6.77
C ILE A 149 16.54 -7.02 5.87
N GLU A 150 17.07 -7.86 4.99
CA GLU A 150 18.10 -7.44 4.03
C GLU A 150 17.53 -6.41 3.05
N LEU A 151 16.32 -6.65 2.53
CA LEU A 151 15.65 -5.66 1.69
C LEU A 151 15.40 -4.35 2.45
N ALA A 152 14.91 -4.41 3.69
CA ALA A 152 14.68 -3.22 4.51
C ALA A 152 15.95 -2.39 4.68
N LYS A 153 17.10 -3.03 4.97
CA LYS A 153 18.39 -2.34 5.07
C LYS A 153 18.82 -1.70 3.75
N ARG A 154 18.65 -2.40 2.63
CA ARG A 154 18.94 -1.82 1.31
C ARG A 154 18.09 -0.59 1.02
N MET A 155 16.83 -0.59 1.45
CA MET A 155 15.93 0.57 1.29
C MET A 155 16.35 1.73 2.21
N GLU A 156 16.80 1.44 3.43
CA GLU A 156 17.39 2.45 4.32
C GLU A 156 18.63 3.09 3.70
N ASP A 157 19.54 2.30 3.12
CA ASP A 157 20.75 2.79 2.43
C ASP A 157 20.41 3.69 1.22
N ILE A 158 19.29 3.46 0.55
CA ILE A 158 18.77 4.28 -0.55
C ILE A 158 18.17 5.60 -0.04
N GLY A 159 17.83 5.69 1.25
CA GLY A 159 17.21 6.87 1.86
C GLY A 159 15.69 6.79 1.96
N VAL A 160 15.10 5.58 1.89
CA VAL A 160 13.68 5.37 2.17
C VAL A 160 13.43 5.61 3.65
N GLY A 161 12.58 6.60 3.97
CA GLY A 161 12.28 7.00 5.34
C GLY A 161 11.20 6.16 6.03
N GLN A 162 10.42 5.39 5.28
CA GLN A 162 9.31 4.60 5.80
C GLN A 162 9.12 3.30 5.02
N ILE A 163 8.88 2.21 5.75
CA ILE A 163 8.48 0.92 5.19
C ILE A 163 7.11 0.51 5.73
N ALA A 164 6.28 -0.07 4.87
CA ALA A 164 5.03 -0.74 5.22
C ALA A 164 5.27 -2.24 5.18
N VAL A 165 5.22 -2.90 6.33
CA VAL A 165 5.53 -4.35 6.42
C VAL A 165 4.26 -5.14 6.62
N SER A 166 4.03 -6.15 5.80
CA SER A 166 3.05 -7.18 6.08
C SER A 166 3.72 -8.56 6.15
N TYR A 167 3.19 -9.43 7.02
CA TYR A 167 3.76 -10.73 7.27
C TYR A 167 2.67 -11.75 7.60
N THR A 168 2.72 -12.95 7.02
CA THR A 168 1.66 -13.97 7.18
C THR A 168 1.44 -14.45 8.61
N HIS A 169 2.36 -14.18 9.53
CA HIS A 169 2.31 -14.62 10.92
C HIS A 169 2.48 -13.47 11.94
N LEU A 170 2.27 -12.21 11.54
CA LEU A 170 2.22 -11.11 12.48
C LEU A 170 0.97 -11.27 13.36
N THR A 171 1.13 -11.99 14.45
CA THR A 171 0.24 -11.87 15.60
C THR A 171 0.80 -10.79 16.50
N LEU A 172 0.03 -9.75 16.79
CA LEU A 172 0.36 -8.85 17.89
C LEU A 172 0.53 -9.72 19.15
N PRO A 173 1.62 -9.53 19.94
CA PRO A 173 1.79 -10.28 21.17
C PRO A 173 0.59 -9.96 22.08
N THR A 174 -0.31 -10.92 22.25
CA THR A 174 -1.32 -10.85 23.28
C THR A 174 -0.62 -11.10 24.61
N THR A 175 -0.30 -10.04 25.32
CA THR A 175 0.05 -10.17 26.73
C THR A 175 -1.23 -10.60 27.45
N SER A 176 -1.40 -11.91 27.64
CA SER A 176 -2.32 -12.40 28.66
C SER A 176 -1.76 -11.97 30.02
N ARG A 177 -2.42 -11.06 30.69
CA ARG A 177 -2.27 -10.84 32.13
C ARG A 177 -3.11 -11.85 32.90
#